data_7ce614dcd7a061740a2adfd7ae185130
#
_entry.id   7ce614dcd7a061740a2adfd7ae185130
#
_cell.length_a   1.000
_cell.length_b   1.000
_cell.length_c   1.000
_cell.angle_alpha   90.00
_cell.angle_beta   90.00
_cell.angle_gamma   90.00
#
_symmetry.space_group_name_H-M   'P 1'
#
loop_
_entity.id
_entity.type
_entity.pdbx_description
1 polymer ?
#
loop_
_entity_poly.entity_id
_entity_poly.type
_entity_poly.pdbx_seq_one_letter_code
_entity_poly.pdbx_strand_id
1 'polypeptide(L)'
;MKTCAFTGHRPKGLGYPESDERCTALKEELRSLIIRMMEEEGVTHFISGMAQGVDMYAAEIVLELKKQYPQITLECAIPYERQAVRWPEALRNRYFSIAERCDQETMLQRQYTPDCLRKRNRYMVDRADIVLAVWNGSPSGTGQTVWYARETGKPVWILRPDTLEVQ
;
A
#
# COMPACT_ATOMS: atom_id res chain seq x y z
N MET A 1 -5.26 -18.41 -4.11
CA MET A 1 -5.24 -17.21 -3.24
C MET A 1 -5.24 -15.98 -4.12
N LYS A 2 -6.20 -15.08 -3.91
CA LYS A 2 -6.27 -13.85 -4.69
C LYS A 2 -5.58 -12.72 -3.93
N THR A 3 -4.73 -11.98 -4.61
CA THR A 3 -3.81 -11.01 -4.01
C THR A 3 -4.05 -9.60 -4.53
N CYS A 4 -4.10 -8.63 -3.62
CA CYS A 4 -4.14 -7.21 -3.94
C CYS A 4 -2.83 -6.55 -3.50
N ALA A 5 -2.22 -5.77 -4.39
CA ALA A 5 -1.09 -4.92 -4.06
C ALA A 5 -1.54 -3.47 -3.92
N PHE A 6 -1.04 -2.77 -2.91
CA PHE A 6 -1.30 -1.36 -2.71
C PHE A 6 -0.21 -0.52 -3.37
N THR A 7 -0.60 0.64 -3.88
CA THR A 7 0.32 1.71 -4.22
C THR A 7 -0.35 3.05 -3.91
N GLY A 8 0.41 4.06 -3.55
CA GLY A 8 -0.20 5.34 -3.22
C GLY A 8 0.81 6.39 -2.81
N HIS A 9 0.34 7.61 -2.74
CA HIS A 9 1.16 8.76 -2.43
C HIS A 9 1.68 8.74 -0.99
N ARG A 10 2.87 9.32 -0.81
CA ARG A 10 3.37 9.71 0.49
C ARG A 10 2.59 10.96 0.97
N PRO A 11 2.68 11.32 2.27
CA PRO A 11 1.90 12.46 2.77
C PRO A 11 2.04 13.73 1.94
N LYS A 12 3.24 14.04 1.48
CA LYS A 12 3.47 15.21 0.63
C LYS A 12 2.67 15.15 -0.68
N GLY A 13 2.59 13.98 -1.30
CA GLY A 13 1.84 13.78 -2.54
C GLY A 13 0.33 13.82 -2.36
N LEU A 14 -0.15 13.49 -1.17
CA LEU A 14 -1.59 13.58 -0.85
C LEU A 14 -2.07 15.04 -0.75
N GLY A 15 -1.17 15.96 -0.41
CA GLY A 15 -1.51 17.37 -0.27
C GLY A 15 -2.12 17.77 1.08
N TYR A 16 -2.10 16.85 2.05
CA TYR A 16 -2.54 17.11 3.43
C TYR A 16 -1.84 16.17 4.40
N PRO A 17 -1.63 16.62 5.66
CA PRO A 17 -1.01 15.76 6.66
C PRO A 17 -1.98 14.69 7.17
N GLU A 18 -1.45 13.68 7.82
CA GLU A 18 -2.27 12.60 8.38
C GLU A 18 -3.28 13.08 9.41
N SER A 19 -2.98 14.16 10.13
CA SER A 19 -3.88 14.73 11.13
C SER A 19 -5.07 15.50 10.55
N ASP A 20 -5.08 15.75 9.25
CA ASP A 20 -6.16 16.47 8.57
C ASP A 20 -7.41 15.59 8.44
N GLU A 21 -8.60 16.19 8.52
CA GLU A 21 -9.88 15.51 8.35
C GLU A 21 -9.96 14.79 6.99
N ARG A 22 -9.34 15.37 5.97
CA ARG A 22 -9.30 14.77 4.63
C ARG A 22 -8.57 13.41 4.65
N CYS A 23 -7.55 13.27 5.49
CA CYS A 23 -6.87 11.98 5.63
C CYS A 23 -7.75 10.97 6.34
N THR A 24 -8.51 11.38 7.35
CA THR A 24 -9.48 10.50 8.01
C THR A 24 -10.51 10.00 6.99
N ALA A 25 -11.06 10.88 6.16
CA ALA A 25 -12.01 10.50 5.12
C ALA A 25 -11.38 9.58 4.08
N LEU A 26 -10.13 9.82 3.69
CA LEU A 26 -9.38 8.95 2.78
C LEU A 26 -9.24 7.54 3.35
N LYS A 27 -8.88 7.44 4.61
CA LYS A 27 -8.72 6.14 5.28
C LYS A 27 -10.03 5.37 5.36
N GLU A 28 -11.14 6.06 5.63
CA GLU A 28 -12.47 5.46 5.65
C GLU A 28 -12.84 4.89 4.28
N GLU A 29 -12.60 5.66 3.22
CA GLU A 29 -12.87 5.21 1.86
C GLU A 29 -11.96 4.05 1.46
N LEU A 30 -10.69 4.13 1.82
CA LEU A 30 -9.73 3.06 1.57
C LEU A 30 -10.16 1.76 2.28
N ARG A 31 -10.62 1.88 3.53
CA ARG A 31 -11.14 0.72 4.27
C ARG A 31 -12.33 0.10 3.56
N SER A 32 -13.26 0.92 3.10
CA SER A 32 -14.43 0.43 2.36
C SER A 32 -14.03 -0.31 1.08
N LEU A 33 -13.04 0.21 0.35
CA LEU A 33 -12.54 -0.44 -0.87
C LEU A 33 -11.85 -1.77 -0.57
N ILE A 34 -11.08 -1.84 0.50
CA ILE A 34 -10.42 -3.09 0.90
C ILE A 34 -11.49 -4.15 1.22
N ILE A 35 -12.55 -3.78 1.95
CA ILE A 35 -13.66 -4.69 2.26
C ILE A 35 -14.34 -5.15 0.96
N ARG A 36 -14.59 -4.23 0.03
CA ARG A 36 -15.18 -4.59 -1.27
C ARG A 36 -14.30 -5.57 -2.04
N MET A 37 -12.99 -5.38 -2.02
CA MET A 37 -12.08 -6.33 -2.65
C MET A 37 -12.18 -7.73 -2.05
N MET A 38 -12.34 -7.80 -0.73
CA MET A 38 -12.54 -9.09 -0.06
C MET A 38 -13.86 -9.72 -0.44
N GLU A 39 -14.95 -8.95 -0.39
CA GLU A 39 -16.32 -9.47 -0.58
C GLU A 39 -16.65 -9.70 -2.05
N GLU A 40 -16.27 -8.78 -2.93
CA GLU A 40 -16.65 -8.82 -4.35
C GLU A 40 -15.61 -9.56 -5.21
N GLU A 41 -14.33 -9.43 -4.89
CA GLU A 41 -13.25 -9.99 -5.69
C GLU A 41 -12.59 -11.21 -5.07
N GLY A 42 -12.92 -11.55 -3.84
CA GLY A 42 -12.36 -12.72 -3.16
C GLY A 42 -10.89 -12.56 -2.76
N VAL A 43 -10.41 -11.32 -2.59
CA VAL A 43 -9.03 -11.07 -2.16
C VAL A 43 -8.83 -11.54 -0.72
N THR A 44 -7.77 -12.30 -0.48
CA THR A 44 -7.42 -12.79 0.84
C THR A 44 -5.99 -12.42 1.26
N HIS A 45 -5.17 -11.96 0.33
CA HIS A 45 -3.79 -11.57 0.60
C HIS A 45 -3.52 -10.16 0.10
N PHE A 46 -2.92 -9.31 0.96
CA PHE A 46 -2.63 -7.93 0.64
C PHE A 46 -1.13 -7.68 0.79
N ILE A 47 -0.56 -6.91 -0.14
CA ILE A 47 0.87 -6.58 -0.14
C ILE A 47 1.04 -5.07 -0.03
N SER A 48 1.81 -4.62 0.96
CA SER A 48 2.19 -3.22 1.16
C SER A 48 3.69 -3.05 1.04
N GLY A 49 4.12 -1.97 0.38
CA GLY A 49 5.54 -1.62 0.26
C GLY A 49 6.09 -0.89 1.47
N MET A 50 5.24 -0.56 2.43
CA MET A 50 5.63 0.02 3.71
C MET A 50 6.33 1.38 3.62
N ALA A 51 6.10 2.14 2.54
CA ALA A 51 6.50 3.54 2.48
C ALA A 51 5.59 4.37 3.39
N GLN A 52 6.06 5.55 3.77
CA GLN A 52 5.21 6.49 4.52
C GLN A 52 3.98 6.85 3.70
N GLY A 53 2.87 7.13 4.38
CA GLY A 53 1.62 7.51 3.74
C GLY A 53 0.73 6.31 3.46
N VAL A 54 0.19 6.24 2.26
CA VAL A 54 -0.84 5.25 1.90
C VAL A 54 -0.43 3.81 2.17
N ASP A 55 0.82 3.44 1.87
CA ASP A 55 1.28 2.07 2.11
C ASP A 55 1.11 1.65 3.57
N MET A 56 1.48 2.53 4.50
CA MET A 56 1.32 2.26 5.93
C MET A 56 -0.14 2.32 6.36
N TYR A 57 -0.90 3.28 5.82
CA TYR A 57 -2.33 3.38 6.15
C TYR A 57 -3.07 2.10 5.75
N ALA A 58 -2.81 1.61 4.54
CA ALA A 58 -3.43 0.39 4.04
C ALA A 58 -3.01 -0.83 4.86
N ALA A 59 -1.74 -0.94 5.21
CA ALA A 59 -1.24 -2.04 6.03
C ALA A 59 -1.92 -2.06 7.41
N GLU A 60 -2.05 -0.90 8.04
CA GLU A 60 -2.73 -0.79 9.34
C GLU A 60 -4.21 -1.14 9.24
N ILE A 61 -4.88 -0.74 8.16
CA ILE A 61 -6.28 -1.10 7.91
C ILE A 61 -6.44 -2.61 7.76
N VAL A 62 -5.57 -3.26 6.99
CA VAL A 62 -5.61 -4.72 6.83
C VAL A 62 -5.43 -5.43 8.17
N LEU A 63 -4.48 -4.99 8.98
CA LEU A 63 -4.26 -5.57 10.31
C LEU A 63 -5.48 -5.39 11.22
N GLU A 64 -6.15 -4.24 11.14
CA GLU A 64 -7.37 -3.99 11.88
C GLU A 64 -8.51 -4.89 11.39
N LEU A 65 -8.69 -4.99 10.08
CA LEU A 65 -9.72 -5.84 9.49
C LEU A 65 -9.50 -7.32 9.77
N LYS A 66 -8.26 -7.73 9.94
CA LYS A 66 -7.94 -9.13 10.24
C LYS A 66 -8.59 -9.62 11.54
N LYS A 67 -8.90 -8.73 12.47
CA LYS A 67 -9.61 -9.08 13.69
C LYS A 67 -11.02 -9.61 13.42
N GLN A 68 -11.69 -9.08 12.38
CA GLN A 68 -13.02 -9.52 11.95
C GLN A 68 -12.95 -10.55 10.84
N TYR A 69 -11.90 -10.54 10.04
CA TYR A 69 -11.71 -11.41 8.89
C TYR A 69 -10.39 -12.16 9.05
N PRO A 70 -10.32 -13.16 9.94
CA PRO A 70 -9.04 -13.81 10.28
C PRO A 70 -8.38 -14.56 9.12
N GLN A 71 -9.11 -14.79 8.02
CA GLN A 71 -8.58 -15.46 6.84
C GLN A 71 -7.68 -14.57 5.98
N ILE A 72 -7.70 -13.24 6.15
CA ILE A 72 -6.86 -12.36 5.35
C ILE A 72 -5.44 -12.29 5.90
N THR A 73 -4.49 -12.05 5.00
CA THR A 73 -3.07 -11.96 5.35
C THR A 73 -2.45 -10.69 4.79
N LEU A 74 -1.42 -10.20 5.46
CA LEU A 74 -0.65 -9.03 5.06
C LEU A 74 0.80 -9.42 4.80
N GLU A 75 1.29 -9.05 3.63
CA GLU A 75 2.71 -9.14 3.29
C GLU A 75 3.31 -7.74 3.25
N CYS A 76 4.46 -7.56 3.91
CA CYS A 76 5.24 -6.35 3.82
C CYS A 76 6.41 -6.59 2.85
N ALA A 77 6.40 -5.88 1.72
CA ALA A 77 7.45 -5.97 0.71
C ALA A 77 8.45 -4.83 0.91
N ILE A 78 9.60 -5.15 1.47
CA ILE A 78 10.61 -4.17 1.91
C ILE A 78 11.65 -4.02 0.81
N PRO A 79 11.87 -2.79 0.29
CA PRO A 79 12.81 -2.58 -0.82
C PRO A 79 14.25 -2.77 -0.40
N TYR A 80 14.61 -2.35 0.82
CA TYR A 80 15.93 -2.57 1.41
C TYR A 80 15.82 -2.48 2.93
N GLU A 81 16.75 -3.12 3.62
CA GLU A 81 16.66 -3.36 5.07
C GLU A 81 16.44 -2.11 5.89
N ARG A 82 17.08 -1.00 5.54
CA ARG A 82 17.09 0.22 6.33
C ARG A 82 16.07 1.27 5.88
N GLN A 83 15.01 0.86 5.20
CA GLN A 83 14.02 1.80 4.66
C GLN A 83 13.53 2.84 5.68
N ALA A 84 13.25 2.42 6.90
CA ALA A 84 12.64 3.27 7.92
C ALA A 84 13.64 3.82 8.95
N VAL A 85 14.92 3.49 8.84
CA VAL A 85 15.91 3.79 9.90
C VAL A 85 16.04 5.29 10.20
N ARG A 86 15.89 6.14 9.18
CA ARG A 86 16.02 7.60 9.33
C ARG A 86 14.69 8.33 9.48
N TRP A 87 13.59 7.60 9.60
CA TRP A 87 12.29 8.23 9.78
C TRP A 87 12.15 8.80 11.20
N PRO A 88 11.27 9.80 11.41
CA PRO A 88 10.93 10.24 12.76
C PRO A 88 10.51 9.07 13.64
N GLU A 89 10.84 9.14 14.93
CA GLU A 89 10.67 8.03 15.87
C GLU A 89 9.24 7.45 15.85
N ALA A 90 8.22 8.29 15.87
CA ALA A 90 6.84 7.82 15.89
C ALA A 90 6.49 7.00 14.64
N LEU A 91 6.92 7.45 13.46
CA LEU A 91 6.69 6.72 12.21
C LEU A 91 7.51 5.44 12.14
N ARG A 92 8.74 5.49 12.60
CA ARG A 92 9.60 4.31 12.66
C ARG A 92 9.01 3.24 13.57
N ASN A 93 8.49 3.63 14.72
CA ASN A 93 7.84 2.70 15.64
C ASN A 93 6.60 2.06 15.03
N ARG A 94 5.79 2.84 14.30
CA ARG A 94 4.63 2.30 13.57
C ARG A 94 5.06 1.30 12.50
N TYR A 95 6.09 1.63 11.75
CA TYR A 95 6.63 0.74 10.73
C TYR A 95 7.03 -0.62 11.32
N PHE A 96 7.82 -0.61 12.39
CA PHE A 96 8.25 -1.87 13.01
C PHE A 96 7.10 -2.61 13.68
N SER A 97 6.12 -1.90 14.23
CA SER A 97 4.91 -2.52 14.77
C SER A 97 4.12 -3.27 13.68
N ILE A 98 3.98 -2.67 12.51
CA ILE A 98 3.31 -3.32 11.37
C ILE A 98 4.12 -4.54 10.91
N ALA A 99 5.43 -4.37 10.73
CA ALA A 99 6.31 -5.45 10.28
C ALA A 99 6.29 -6.64 11.24
N GLU A 100 6.22 -6.37 12.56
CA GLU A 100 6.15 -7.41 13.58
C GLU A 100 4.83 -8.19 13.53
N ARG A 101 3.73 -7.53 13.15
CA ARG A 101 2.40 -8.13 13.12
C ARG A 101 1.99 -8.68 11.75
N CYS A 102 2.73 -8.40 10.69
CA CYS A 102 2.40 -8.93 9.37
C CYS A 102 2.58 -10.44 9.31
N ASP A 103 1.94 -11.06 8.35
CA ASP A 103 2.00 -12.51 8.17
C ASP A 103 3.24 -12.94 7.39
N GLN A 104 3.74 -12.07 6.51
CA GLN A 104 4.92 -12.34 5.69
C GLN A 104 5.71 -11.05 5.51
N GLU A 105 7.01 -11.13 5.69
CA GLU A 105 7.93 -10.03 5.37
C GLU A 105 8.87 -10.50 4.26
N THR A 106 8.88 -9.78 3.16
CA THR A 106 9.74 -10.06 2.01
C THR A 106 10.71 -8.91 1.83
N MET A 107 11.97 -9.14 2.14
CA MET A 107 13.03 -8.16 1.93
C MET A 107 13.68 -8.42 0.57
N LEU A 108 13.56 -7.47 -0.37
CA LEU A 108 14.03 -7.66 -1.74
C LEU A 108 15.55 -7.64 -1.82
N GLN A 109 16.17 -6.78 -1.03
CA GLN A 109 17.64 -6.67 -0.96
C GLN A 109 18.04 -6.01 0.35
N ARG A 110 19.29 -6.16 0.74
CA ARG A 110 19.78 -5.57 2.00
C ARG A 110 20.15 -4.11 1.86
N GLN A 111 20.88 -3.75 0.81
CA GLN A 111 21.44 -2.42 0.65
C GLN A 111 20.60 -1.58 -0.32
N TYR A 112 20.58 -0.27 -0.09
CA TYR A 112 19.93 0.66 -0.99
C TYR A 112 20.62 0.68 -2.35
N THR A 113 19.82 0.67 -3.41
CA THR A 113 20.25 0.98 -4.78
C THR A 113 19.24 1.96 -5.38
N PRO A 114 19.64 2.77 -6.38
CA PRO A 114 18.73 3.77 -6.97
C PRO A 114 17.44 3.19 -7.55
N ASP A 115 17.42 1.90 -7.90
CA ASP A 115 16.26 1.23 -8.50
C ASP A 115 15.48 0.35 -7.53
N CYS A 116 15.89 0.29 -6.25
CA CYS A 116 15.29 -0.67 -5.31
C CYS A 116 13.79 -0.44 -5.06
N LEU A 117 13.34 0.82 -5.04
CA LEU A 117 11.92 1.12 -4.86
C LEU A 117 11.11 0.65 -6.07
N ARG A 118 11.63 0.86 -7.27
CA ARG A 118 10.98 0.38 -8.50
C ARG A 118 10.93 -1.14 -8.54
N LYS A 119 12.00 -1.81 -8.16
CA LYS A 119 12.04 -3.27 -8.08
C LYS A 119 10.99 -3.79 -7.10
N ARG A 120 10.85 -3.16 -5.92
CA ARG A 120 9.85 -3.52 -4.94
C ARG A 120 8.44 -3.34 -5.52
N ASN A 121 8.18 -2.22 -6.19
CA ASN A 121 6.87 -1.96 -6.77
C ASN A 121 6.51 -3.00 -7.84
N ARG A 122 7.47 -3.38 -8.67
CA ARG A 122 7.26 -4.42 -9.69
C ARG A 122 7.05 -5.80 -9.06
N TYR A 123 7.79 -6.12 -8.02
CA TYR A 123 7.57 -7.36 -7.26
C TYR A 123 6.11 -7.46 -6.79
N MET A 124 5.60 -6.36 -6.22
CA MET A 124 4.23 -6.33 -5.71
C MET A 124 3.20 -6.53 -6.83
N VAL A 125 3.35 -5.80 -7.93
CA VAL A 125 2.44 -5.89 -9.08
C VAL A 125 2.50 -7.28 -9.71
N ASP A 126 3.69 -7.84 -9.87
CA ASP A 126 3.86 -9.16 -10.49
C ASP A 126 3.14 -10.25 -9.71
N ARG A 127 3.06 -10.12 -8.40
CA ARG A 127 2.39 -11.09 -7.54
C ARG A 127 0.91 -10.81 -7.33
N ALA A 128 0.45 -9.63 -7.71
CA ALA A 128 -0.94 -9.23 -7.50
C ALA A 128 -1.85 -9.74 -8.61
N ASP A 129 -3.08 -10.01 -8.25
CA ASP A 129 -4.18 -10.21 -9.21
C ASP A 129 -4.90 -8.90 -9.50
N ILE A 130 -4.84 -7.96 -8.56
CA ILE A 130 -5.47 -6.65 -8.67
C ILE A 130 -4.61 -5.62 -7.91
N VAL A 131 -4.59 -4.38 -8.38
CA VAL A 131 -3.85 -3.28 -7.74
C VAL A 131 -4.84 -2.24 -7.27
N LEU A 132 -4.69 -1.80 -6.01
CA LEU A 132 -5.44 -0.67 -5.45
C LEU A 132 -4.50 0.51 -5.30
N ALA A 133 -4.75 1.55 -6.09
CA ALA A 133 -3.92 2.74 -6.13
C ALA A 133 -4.65 3.95 -5.56
N VAL A 134 -4.00 4.64 -4.62
CA VAL A 134 -4.44 5.97 -4.18
C VAL A 134 -3.60 6.99 -4.94
N TRP A 135 -4.19 7.59 -5.97
CA TRP A 135 -3.44 8.36 -6.95
C TRP A 135 -4.26 9.54 -7.48
N ASN A 136 -3.63 10.69 -7.54
CA ASN A 136 -4.25 11.93 -8.03
C ASN A 136 -4.05 12.19 -9.54
N GLY A 137 -3.48 11.22 -10.26
CA GLY A 137 -3.23 11.34 -11.70
C GLY A 137 -1.89 11.98 -12.05
N SER A 138 -1.10 12.41 -11.06
CA SER A 138 0.17 13.10 -11.32
C SER A 138 1.30 12.15 -11.70
N PRO A 139 2.30 12.63 -12.47
CA PRO A 139 3.55 11.89 -12.64
C PRO A 139 4.23 11.65 -11.28
N SER A 140 4.46 10.38 -10.93
CA SER A 140 4.94 10.00 -9.60
C SER A 140 5.33 8.54 -9.60
N GLY A 141 5.92 8.07 -8.49
CA GLY A 141 6.17 6.66 -8.28
C GLY A 141 4.89 5.83 -8.35
N THR A 142 3.80 6.36 -7.77
CA THR A 142 2.47 5.74 -7.85
C THR A 142 1.99 5.64 -9.30
N GLY A 143 2.12 6.73 -10.06
CA GLY A 143 1.75 6.74 -11.47
C GLY A 143 2.55 5.72 -12.29
N GLN A 144 3.84 5.57 -12.01
CA GLN A 144 4.68 4.56 -12.66
C GLN A 144 4.21 3.15 -12.33
N THR A 145 3.82 2.90 -11.09
CA THR A 145 3.31 1.59 -10.66
C THR A 145 1.97 1.28 -11.33
N VAL A 146 1.08 2.27 -11.43
CA VAL A 146 -0.20 2.12 -12.15
C VAL A 146 0.06 1.79 -13.63
N TRP A 147 0.99 2.50 -14.24
CA TRP A 147 1.37 2.23 -15.64
C TRP A 147 1.86 0.80 -15.80
N TYR A 148 2.77 0.36 -14.93
CA TYR A 148 3.32 -1.00 -15.01
C TYR A 148 2.23 -2.07 -14.81
N ALA A 149 1.32 -1.83 -13.87
CA ALA A 149 0.19 -2.76 -13.64
C ALA A 149 -0.67 -2.90 -14.89
N ARG A 150 -0.98 -1.78 -15.55
CA ARG A 150 -1.77 -1.79 -16.80
C ARG A 150 -1.02 -2.48 -17.94
N GLU A 151 0.27 -2.21 -18.08
CA GLU A 151 1.10 -2.85 -19.12
C GLU A 151 1.18 -4.37 -18.93
N THR A 152 1.12 -4.85 -17.70
CA THR A 152 1.16 -6.29 -17.40
C THR A 152 -0.23 -6.92 -17.31
N GLY A 153 -1.28 -6.17 -17.66
CA GLY A 153 -2.64 -6.68 -17.74
C GLY A 153 -3.35 -6.84 -16.40
N LYS A 154 -2.87 -6.17 -15.35
CA LYS A 154 -3.52 -6.24 -14.04
C LYS A 154 -4.65 -5.23 -13.94
N PRO A 155 -5.83 -5.61 -13.42
CA PRO A 155 -6.87 -4.64 -13.09
C PRO A 155 -6.38 -3.66 -12.03
N VAL A 156 -6.74 -2.39 -12.18
CA VAL A 156 -6.34 -1.34 -11.25
C VAL A 156 -7.58 -0.59 -10.79
N TRP A 157 -7.81 -0.54 -9.48
CA TRP A 157 -8.80 0.34 -8.86
C TRP A 157 -8.08 1.58 -8.39
N ILE A 158 -8.60 2.76 -8.74
CA ILE A 158 -7.99 4.04 -8.37
C ILE A 158 -8.92 4.79 -7.44
N LEU A 159 -8.41 5.15 -6.27
CA LEU A 159 -9.05 6.07 -5.35
C LEU A 159 -8.32 7.41 -5.44
N ARG A 160 -9.03 8.46 -5.83
CA ARG A 160 -8.46 9.81 -5.86
C ARG A 160 -8.44 10.39 -4.45
N PRO A 161 -7.26 10.82 -3.94
CA PRO A 161 -7.20 11.37 -2.58
C PRO A 161 -7.79 12.77 -2.45
N ASP A 162 -7.95 13.49 -3.55
CA ASP A 162 -8.49 14.85 -3.58
C ASP A 162 -10.03 14.87 -3.59
N THR A 163 -10.66 14.00 -4.38
CA THR A 163 -12.12 13.97 -4.56
C THR A 163 -12.79 12.76 -3.90
N LEU A 164 -12.02 11.75 -3.54
CA LEU A 164 -12.47 10.43 -3.07
C LEU A 164 -13.27 9.65 -4.13
N GLU A 165 -13.18 10.04 -5.39
CA GLU A 165 -13.77 9.28 -6.48
C GLU A 165 -12.99 7.99 -6.71
N VAL A 166 -13.71 6.94 -7.08
CA VAL A 166 -13.16 5.62 -7.38
C VAL A 166 -13.34 5.32 -8.86
N GLN A 167 -12.26 4.85 -9.48
CA GLN A 167 -12.25 4.49 -10.91
C GLN A 167 -11.87 3.04 -11.13
#